data_c6347a447c5b4ca5e1dd0ee3d41fe3e7
#
_entry.id   c6347a447c5b4ca5e1dd0ee3d41fe3e7
#
_cell.length_a   1.000
_cell.length_b   1.000
_cell.length_c   1.000
_cell.angle_alpha   90.00
_cell.angle_beta   90.00
_cell.angle_gamma   90.00
#
_symmetry.space_group_name_H-M   'P 1'
#
loop_
_entity.id
_entity.type
_entity.pdbx_description
1 polymer ?
#
loop_
_entity_poly.entity_id
_entity_poly.type
_entity_poly.pdbx_seq_one_letter_code
_entity_poly.pdbx_strand_id
1 'polypeptide(L)'
;NVAIIAHVDHGKTTLVDQLFQQSGMFRENQEVAERLMDSGDLERERGITITAKNGSYCYKDYWINIIDTPGHADFGGQVERVLRMADGCLLLVDAQEGPMPQTYFVLKKALAAGLRIIVVINKIDKPAARCAWVVDQVFDLFVKLEAPDHLLDFPVVYASAKQGYAKHHLTDDSTTMEPISQLIATHVPPPSGDPNAPLQMQVSSLDHSPYLGRLGIGKVTNGTLSINKPIAVVKRDGSVSPARLTKIFRFESDKKVATDTAGVGELVAVAGMDDVTVGVTFTDADNPMPMPLIEIDPPTISMNFIPNDSPFAGLEGKFVTSRHLEERLRRETLADVALKVEPMSEGVGYVVSGRGELHLSILIEKMRREGFELQVTRPQVIMKQVDGVTLEPYEELTVDVDEQYAGAVIERLGMLRGQMQEMHQANGMNRLVYKIPTRGLLGYRSEFMTATKGLGMMNYVFAEYGPYAGDIVNRVNGVLTSMETCTTVAYALFNLQDRGRLFLGPGNKVYTGQIIGENARNQDMVVNPAKGKKLTNMRASGSDENVVLTPPVQMSLEDCIAYINDDELVEVTPLSIRLRKRKLTAK
;
A
#
# COMPACT_ATOMS: atom_id res chain seq x y z
N ASN A 1 22.67 -7.04 -6.76
CA ASN A 1 21.45 -6.32 -6.42
C ASN A 1 20.33 -7.33 -6.18
N VAL A 2 19.76 -7.36 -5.00
CA VAL A 2 18.80 -8.37 -4.58
C VAL A 2 17.52 -7.72 -4.07
N ALA A 3 16.39 -8.02 -4.70
CA ALA A 3 15.07 -7.63 -4.22
C ALA A 3 14.58 -8.62 -3.16
N ILE A 4 13.90 -8.15 -2.13
CA ILE A 4 13.24 -9.01 -1.14
C ILE A 4 11.74 -8.96 -1.34
N ILE A 5 11.16 -10.11 -1.61
CA ILE A 5 9.73 -10.33 -1.78
C ILE A 5 9.19 -11.14 -0.60
N ALA A 6 8.14 -10.64 0.02
CA ALA A 6 7.46 -11.35 1.11
C ALA A 6 6.00 -10.94 1.18
N HIS A 7 5.17 -11.82 1.70
CA HIS A 7 3.86 -11.42 2.21
C HIS A 7 4.02 -10.57 3.48
N VAL A 8 3.01 -9.76 3.79
CA VAL A 8 2.93 -9.02 5.07
C VAL A 8 3.10 -10.02 6.22
N ASP A 9 3.83 -9.63 7.26
CA ASP A 9 4.12 -10.43 8.45
C ASP A 9 4.99 -11.69 8.24
N HIS A 10 5.49 -12.01 7.04
CA HIS A 10 6.44 -13.12 6.84
C HIS A 10 7.84 -12.83 7.42
N GLY A 11 8.09 -11.62 7.91
CA GLY A 11 9.31 -11.23 8.62
C GLY A 11 10.38 -10.59 7.73
N LYS A 12 9.98 -9.93 6.64
CA LYS A 12 10.86 -9.24 5.70
C LYS A 12 11.78 -8.22 6.38
N THR A 13 11.21 -7.26 7.10
CA THR A 13 11.95 -6.21 7.81
C THR A 13 12.92 -6.79 8.83
N THR A 14 12.47 -7.78 9.61
CA THR A 14 13.32 -8.46 10.60
C THR A 14 14.50 -9.18 9.96
N LEU A 15 14.28 -9.81 8.78
CA LEU A 15 15.36 -10.47 8.04
C LEU A 15 16.42 -9.47 7.58
N VAL A 16 15.99 -8.35 7.00
CA VAL A 16 16.89 -7.29 6.52
C VAL A 16 17.69 -6.68 7.68
N ASP A 17 17.02 -6.38 8.81
CA ASP A 17 17.68 -5.87 10.00
C ASP A 17 18.79 -6.82 10.48
N GLN A 18 18.53 -8.14 10.50
CA GLN A 18 19.51 -9.13 10.90
C GLN A 18 20.70 -9.24 9.91
N LEU A 19 20.44 -9.17 8.61
CA LEU A 19 21.50 -9.15 7.60
C LEU A 19 22.41 -7.93 7.79
N PHE A 20 21.84 -6.76 8.03
CA PHE A 20 22.62 -5.55 8.26
C PHE A 20 23.39 -5.61 9.60
N GLN A 21 22.74 -6.03 10.68
CA GLN A 21 23.37 -6.11 12.01
C GLN A 21 24.57 -7.07 11.99
N GLN A 22 24.44 -8.23 11.35
CA GLN A 22 25.51 -9.23 11.32
C GLN A 22 26.59 -8.98 10.26
N SER A 23 26.39 -7.99 9.37
CA SER A 23 27.40 -7.62 8.37
C SER A 23 28.64 -6.90 8.94
N GLY A 24 28.62 -6.53 10.23
CA GLY A 24 29.73 -5.82 10.87
C GLY A 24 29.85 -4.35 10.50
N MET A 25 28.89 -3.79 9.76
CA MET A 25 28.89 -2.36 9.37
C MET A 25 28.49 -1.41 10.51
N PHE A 26 27.90 -1.93 11.58
CA PHE A 26 27.55 -1.16 12.77
C PHE A 26 28.65 -1.26 13.83
N ARG A 27 28.89 -0.16 14.57
CA ARG A 27 29.82 -0.17 15.70
C ARG A 27 29.23 -0.99 16.85
N GLU A 28 30.07 -1.74 17.59
CA GLU A 28 29.66 -2.63 18.70
C GLU A 28 28.76 -2.00 19.77
N ASN A 29 28.77 -0.68 19.92
CA ASN A 29 27.96 0.08 20.89
C ASN A 29 26.88 0.97 20.26
N GLN A 30 26.56 0.77 18.98
CA GLN A 30 25.52 1.53 18.31
C GLN A 30 24.17 0.86 18.57
N GLU A 31 23.28 1.51 19.32
CA GLU A 31 21.87 1.09 19.37
C GLU A 31 21.28 1.17 17.96
N VAL A 32 21.02 0.02 17.39
CA VAL A 32 20.37 -0.08 16.08
C VAL A 32 18.87 -0.05 16.33
N ALA A 33 18.19 0.94 15.79
CA ALA A 33 16.74 1.02 15.88
C ALA A 33 16.11 -0.22 15.24
N GLU A 34 15.15 -0.82 15.92
CA GLU A 34 14.34 -1.88 15.32
C GLU A 34 13.63 -1.34 14.07
N ARG A 35 13.55 -2.14 13.01
CA ARG A 35 12.95 -1.79 11.70
C ARG A 35 13.67 -0.65 10.99
N LEU A 36 14.95 -0.82 10.76
CA LEU A 36 15.81 0.14 10.04
C LEU A 36 15.21 0.60 8.70
N MET A 37 14.63 -0.32 7.96
CA MET A 37 14.05 -0.04 6.64
C MET A 37 12.63 0.53 6.73
N ASP A 38 11.84 0.28 7.78
CA ASP A 38 10.50 0.85 7.95
C ASP A 38 10.56 2.17 8.74
N SER A 39 11.09 3.22 8.13
CA SER A 39 11.30 4.51 8.80
C SER A 39 10.05 5.41 8.84
N GLY A 40 9.00 5.09 8.09
CA GLY A 40 7.75 5.85 8.05
C GLY A 40 6.81 5.49 9.21
N ASP A 41 6.23 6.50 9.88
CA ASP A 41 5.27 6.25 10.98
C ASP A 41 4.07 5.42 10.54
N LEU A 42 3.55 5.66 9.33
CA LEU A 42 2.45 4.88 8.73
C LEU A 42 2.84 3.43 8.43
N GLU A 43 4.08 3.19 7.99
CA GLU A 43 4.59 1.83 7.75
C GLU A 43 4.69 1.05 9.04
N ARG A 44 5.20 1.70 10.12
CA ARG A 44 5.30 1.10 11.45
C ARG A 44 3.94 0.80 12.08
N GLU A 45 2.98 1.72 11.98
CA GLU A 45 1.64 1.54 12.51
C GLU A 45 0.87 0.44 11.79
N ARG A 46 1.02 0.34 10.47
CA ARG A 46 0.29 -0.62 9.63
C ARG A 46 1.01 -1.95 9.44
N GLY A 47 2.30 -2.02 9.79
CA GLY A 47 3.13 -3.21 9.59
C GLY A 47 3.40 -3.55 8.13
N ILE A 48 3.24 -2.60 7.20
CA ILE A 48 3.43 -2.82 5.75
C ILE A 48 4.48 -1.86 5.20
N THR A 49 5.29 -2.34 4.25
CA THR A 49 6.18 -1.49 3.46
C THR A 49 5.36 -0.76 2.39
N ILE A 50 5.36 0.56 2.43
CA ILE A 50 4.63 1.43 1.48
C ILE A 50 5.56 1.88 0.36
N THR A 51 6.78 2.29 0.72
CA THR A 51 7.77 2.83 -0.21
C THR A 51 8.97 1.90 -0.28
N ALA A 52 9.40 1.56 -1.49
CA ALA A 52 10.62 0.79 -1.71
C ALA A 52 11.83 1.54 -1.14
N LYS A 53 12.71 0.83 -0.46
CA LYS A 53 13.93 1.37 0.14
C LYS A 53 15.14 0.56 -0.29
N ASN A 54 16.28 1.22 -0.30
CA ASN A 54 17.54 0.63 -0.70
C ASN A 54 18.52 0.70 0.47
N GLY A 55 19.23 -0.38 0.67
CA GLY A 55 20.34 -0.47 1.61
C GLY A 55 21.39 -1.41 1.07
N SER A 56 22.54 -1.48 1.73
CA SER A 56 23.60 -2.38 1.30
C SER A 56 24.48 -2.86 2.45
N TYR A 57 25.15 -3.97 2.24
CA TYR A 57 26.15 -4.49 3.16
C TYR A 57 27.27 -5.25 2.43
N CYS A 58 28.41 -5.39 3.09
CA CYS A 58 29.52 -6.18 2.58
C CYS A 58 29.45 -7.62 3.12
N TYR A 59 29.62 -8.58 2.22
CA TYR A 59 29.87 -9.97 2.57
C TYR A 59 31.14 -10.45 1.86
N LYS A 60 32.22 -10.66 2.61
CA LYS A 60 33.55 -10.92 2.04
C LYS A 60 33.93 -9.83 1.01
N ASP A 61 34.21 -10.21 -0.21
CA ASP A 61 34.55 -9.30 -1.31
C ASP A 61 33.33 -8.82 -2.12
N TYR A 62 32.11 -9.17 -1.70
CA TYR A 62 30.88 -8.81 -2.37
C TYR A 62 30.19 -7.62 -1.71
N TRP A 63 29.76 -6.68 -2.52
CA TRP A 63 28.86 -5.60 -2.11
C TRP A 63 27.44 -6.00 -2.48
N ILE A 64 26.61 -6.29 -1.48
CA ILE A 64 25.23 -6.73 -1.65
C ILE A 64 24.29 -5.56 -1.42
N ASN A 65 23.60 -5.14 -2.46
CA ASN A 65 22.52 -4.15 -2.35
C ASN A 65 21.20 -4.89 -2.13
N ILE A 66 20.49 -4.50 -1.08
CA ILE A 66 19.15 -4.97 -0.75
C ILE A 66 18.14 -3.94 -1.19
N ILE A 67 17.15 -4.38 -1.95
CA ILE A 67 16.04 -3.56 -2.41
C ILE A 67 14.78 -4.07 -1.73
N ASP A 68 14.28 -3.31 -0.75
CA ASP A 68 13.06 -3.66 -0.04
C ASP A 68 11.85 -3.30 -0.90
N THR A 69 10.98 -4.29 -1.19
CA THR A 69 9.82 -4.11 -2.07
C THR A 69 8.53 -4.04 -1.28
N PRO A 70 7.58 -3.15 -1.65
CA PRO A 70 6.23 -3.20 -1.12
C PRO A 70 5.59 -4.56 -1.41
N GLY A 71 4.89 -5.12 -0.41
CA GLY A 71 4.21 -6.42 -0.57
C GLY A 71 2.78 -6.32 -1.12
N HIS A 72 2.14 -5.17 -1.03
CA HIS A 72 0.72 -5.01 -1.39
C HIS A 72 0.53 -4.70 -2.87
N ALA A 73 -0.50 -5.32 -3.49
CA ALA A 73 -0.81 -5.16 -4.92
C ALA A 73 -1.09 -3.71 -5.34
N ASP A 74 -1.65 -2.88 -4.45
CA ASP A 74 -1.92 -1.45 -4.70
C ASP A 74 -0.64 -0.67 -5.01
N PHE A 75 0.54 -1.18 -4.62
CA PHE A 75 1.86 -0.62 -4.92
C PHE A 75 2.58 -1.32 -6.06
N GLY A 76 1.88 -2.12 -6.86
CA GLY A 76 2.44 -2.92 -7.94
C GLY A 76 3.32 -2.13 -8.92
N GLY A 77 2.99 -0.87 -9.20
CA GLY A 77 3.82 0.00 -10.01
C GLY A 77 5.19 0.32 -9.42
N GLN A 78 5.31 0.35 -8.10
CA GLN A 78 6.61 0.48 -7.43
C GLN A 78 7.39 -0.85 -7.49
N VAL A 79 6.70 -1.98 -7.30
CA VAL A 79 7.30 -3.31 -7.39
C VAL A 79 7.97 -3.53 -8.74
N GLU A 80 7.28 -3.28 -9.85
CA GLU A 80 7.82 -3.44 -11.20
C GLU A 80 9.08 -2.62 -11.44
N ARG A 81 9.09 -1.37 -11.01
CA ARG A 81 10.23 -0.47 -11.16
C ARG A 81 11.44 -0.92 -10.36
N VAL A 82 11.19 -1.36 -9.14
CA VAL A 82 12.23 -1.80 -8.20
C VAL A 82 12.85 -3.11 -8.66
N LEU A 83 12.05 -4.06 -9.13
CA LEU A 83 12.53 -5.33 -9.65
C LEU A 83 13.48 -5.17 -10.86
N ARG A 84 13.33 -4.12 -11.67
CA ARG A 84 14.27 -3.81 -12.75
C ARG A 84 15.68 -3.44 -12.29
N MET A 85 15.82 -2.98 -11.04
CA MET A 85 17.14 -2.69 -10.47
C MET A 85 17.82 -3.95 -9.91
N ALA A 86 17.06 -5.01 -9.65
CA ALA A 86 17.55 -6.25 -9.08
C ALA A 86 18.19 -7.16 -10.14
N ASP A 87 19.11 -8.03 -9.70
CA ASP A 87 19.73 -9.09 -10.48
C ASP A 87 19.29 -10.47 -9.94
N GLY A 88 18.76 -10.51 -8.72
CA GLY A 88 18.14 -11.67 -8.08
C GLY A 88 17.09 -11.27 -7.06
N CYS A 89 16.43 -12.26 -6.49
CA CYS A 89 15.34 -12.07 -5.56
C CYS A 89 15.37 -13.08 -4.42
N LEU A 90 15.18 -12.62 -3.18
CA LEU A 90 14.86 -13.46 -2.03
C LEU A 90 13.34 -13.55 -1.88
N LEU A 91 12.80 -14.75 -2.08
CA LEU A 91 11.39 -15.04 -1.83
C LEU A 91 11.23 -15.55 -0.40
N LEU A 92 10.73 -14.72 0.49
CA LEU A 92 10.56 -15.04 1.90
C LEU A 92 9.16 -15.60 2.16
N VAL A 93 9.10 -16.81 2.71
CA VAL A 93 7.86 -17.53 3.00
C VAL A 93 7.83 -17.99 4.45
N ASP A 94 6.72 -17.79 5.16
CA ASP A 94 6.53 -18.29 6.54
C ASP A 94 6.44 -19.83 6.54
N ALA A 95 7.18 -20.47 7.42
CA ALA A 95 7.25 -21.93 7.55
C ALA A 95 5.93 -22.59 7.98
N GLN A 96 5.01 -21.83 8.54
CA GLN A 96 3.70 -22.29 8.97
C GLN A 96 2.61 -22.03 7.91
N GLU A 97 2.60 -20.83 7.33
CA GLU A 97 1.53 -20.35 6.45
C GLU A 97 1.73 -20.78 4.99
N GLY A 98 2.99 -20.86 4.55
CA GLY A 98 3.32 -21.13 3.15
C GLY A 98 3.17 -19.88 2.25
N PRO A 99 3.21 -20.05 0.92
CA PRO A 99 3.09 -18.94 -0.02
C PRO A 99 1.66 -18.38 0.00
N MET A 100 1.56 -17.06 0.17
CA MET A 100 0.31 -16.31 0.26
C MET A 100 0.03 -15.58 -1.07
N PRO A 101 -1.21 -15.12 -1.33
CA PRO A 101 -1.59 -14.52 -2.61
C PRO A 101 -0.74 -13.32 -3.07
N GLN A 102 -0.28 -12.48 -2.15
CA GLN A 102 0.63 -11.38 -2.49
C GLN A 102 1.98 -11.90 -3.02
N THR A 103 2.44 -13.05 -2.50
CA THR A 103 3.63 -13.74 -2.99
C THR A 103 3.48 -14.12 -4.46
N TYR A 104 2.31 -14.60 -4.87
CA TYR A 104 2.00 -14.94 -6.26
C TYR A 104 2.22 -13.75 -7.20
N PHE A 105 1.65 -12.59 -6.88
CA PHE A 105 1.74 -11.41 -7.72
C PHE A 105 3.19 -10.93 -7.91
N VAL A 106 3.92 -10.76 -6.81
CA VAL A 106 5.29 -10.22 -6.87
C VAL A 106 6.25 -11.24 -7.48
N LEU A 107 6.06 -12.55 -7.21
CA LEU A 107 6.83 -13.61 -7.83
C LEU A 107 6.62 -13.66 -9.35
N LYS A 108 5.36 -13.55 -9.82
CA LYS A 108 5.04 -13.47 -11.26
C LYS A 108 5.81 -12.34 -11.95
N LYS A 109 5.88 -11.16 -11.31
CA LYS A 109 6.64 -10.01 -11.83
C LYS A 109 8.15 -10.25 -11.78
N ALA A 110 8.67 -10.89 -10.75
CA ALA A 110 10.09 -11.23 -10.64
C ALA A 110 10.52 -12.26 -11.71
N LEU A 111 9.69 -13.28 -11.95
CA LEU A 111 9.91 -14.26 -13.02
C LEU A 111 9.89 -13.61 -14.41
N ALA A 112 8.91 -12.73 -14.66
CA ALA A 112 8.83 -11.97 -15.92
C ALA A 112 10.02 -11.03 -16.13
N ALA A 113 10.65 -10.54 -15.05
CA ALA A 113 11.89 -9.76 -15.09
C ALA A 113 13.15 -10.63 -15.25
N GLY A 114 13.03 -11.97 -15.29
CA GLY A 114 14.15 -12.91 -15.45
C GLY A 114 15.06 -13.03 -14.24
N LEU A 115 14.58 -12.67 -13.04
CA LEU A 115 15.40 -12.69 -11.82
C LEU A 115 15.68 -14.11 -11.34
N ARG A 116 16.88 -14.34 -10.81
CA ARG A 116 17.21 -15.55 -10.07
C ARG A 116 16.56 -15.53 -8.69
N ILE A 117 15.84 -16.59 -8.36
CA ILE A 117 15.07 -16.67 -7.10
C ILE A 117 15.78 -17.57 -6.11
N ILE A 118 15.93 -17.08 -4.88
CA ILE A 118 16.34 -17.86 -3.71
C ILE A 118 15.15 -17.89 -2.76
N VAL A 119 14.73 -19.08 -2.33
CA VAL A 119 13.61 -19.26 -1.41
C VAL A 119 14.11 -19.30 0.02
N VAL A 120 13.58 -18.42 0.86
CA VAL A 120 13.89 -18.35 2.30
C VAL A 120 12.65 -18.78 3.09
N ILE A 121 12.70 -19.95 3.70
CA ILE A 121 11.65 -20.44 4.60
C ILE A 121 11.92 -19.88 5.99
N ASN A 122 11.16 -18.88 6.38
CA ASN A 122 11.36 -18.14 7.64
C ASN A 122 10.46 -18.64 8.77
N LYS A 123 10.82 -18.27 10.00
CA LYS A 123 10.11 -18.65 11.24
C LYS A 123 10.12 -20.16 11.51
N ILE A 124 11.22 -20.84 11.18
CA ILE A 124 11.39 -22.27 11.45
C ILE A 124 11.42 -22.60 12.94
N ASP A 125 11.58 -21.61 13.81
CA ASP A 125 11.52 -21.69 15.27
C ASP A 125 10.09 -21.90 15.82
N LYS A 126 9.06 -21.69 14.99
CA LYS A 126 7.68 -21.90 15.40
C LYS A 126 7.36 -23.40 15.55
N PRO A 127 6.61 -23.81 16.63
CA PRO A 127 6.23 -25.21 16.84
C PRO A 127 5.39 -25.82 15.69
N ALA A 128 4.63 -24.98 14.99
CA ALA A 128 3.77 -25.39 13.87
C ALA A 128 4.47 -25.28 12.49
N ALA A 129 5.79 -25.08 12.45
CA ALA A 129 6.55 -25.03 11.21
C ALA A 129 6.50 -26.38 10.47
N ARG A 130 6.22 -26.31 9.16
CA ARG A 130 6.10 -27.47 8.24
C ARG A 130 6.90 -27.23 6.96
N CYS A 131 8.19 -27.05 7.13
CA CYS A 131 9.11 -26.60 6.08
C CYS A 131 9.02 -27.40 4.77
N ALA A 132 8.96 -28.73 4.83
CA ALA A 132 8.87 -29.58 3.63
C ALA A 132 7.57 -29.28 2.84
N TRP A 133 6.44 -29.20 3.51
CA TRP A 133 5.17 -28.85 2.87
C TRP A 133 5.23 -27.45 2.23
N VAL A 134 5.87 -26.47 2.88
CA VAL A 134 6.00 -25.12 2.32
C VAL A 134 6.86 -25.12 1.06
N VAL A 135 7.93 -25.89 1.02
CA VAL A 135 8.78 -26.05 -0.19
C VAL A 135 7.95 -26.61 -1.34
N ASP A 136 7.14 -27.66 -1.09
CA ASP A 136 6.25 -28.25 -2.10
C ASP A 136 5.23 -27.22 -2.61
N GLN A 137 4.62 -26.42 -1.72
CA GLN A 137 3.69 -25.36 -2.10
C GLN A 137 4.36 -24.25 -2.92
N VAL A 138 5.60 -23.91 -2.62
CA VAL A 138 6.37 -22.95 -3.42
C VAL A 138 6.69 -23.55 -4.80
N PHE A 139 7.04 -24.82 -4.87
CA PHE A 139 7.26 -25.50 -6.15
C PHE A 139 5.98 -25.49 -7.01
N ASP A 140 4.84 -25.87 -6.43
CA ASP A 140 3.54 -25.82 -7.11
C ASP A 140 3.20 -24.40 -7.61
N LEU A 141 3.57 -23.39 -6.83
CA LEU A 141 3.40 -21.98 -7.21
C LEU A 141 4.24 -21.63 -8.45
N PHE A 142 5.50 -22.08 -8.53
CA PHE A 142 6.36 -21.87 -9.70
C PHE A 142 5.77 -22.55 -10.94
N VAL A 143 5.30 -23.80 -10.79
CA VAL A 143 4.63 -24.54 -11.87
C VAL A 143 3.36 -23.81 -12.34
N LYS A 144 2.52 -23.34 -11.42
CA LYS A 144 1.30 -22.56 -11.73
C LYS A 144 1.62 -21.25 -12.47
N LEU A 145 2.77 -20.65 -12.18
CA LEU A 145 3.26 -19.43 -12.84
C LEU A 145 3.98 -19.71 -14.16
N GLU A 146 4.01 -20.97 -14.63
CA GLU A 146 4.71 -21.38 -15.85
C GLU A 146 6.17 -20.94 -15.85
N ALA A 147 6.82 -21.05 -14.68
CA ALA A 147 8.23 -20.69 -14.56
C ALA A 147 9.09 -21.56 -15.48
N PRO A 148 10.11 -20.99 -16.15
CA PRO A 148 11.03 -21.75 -16.97
C PRO A 148 11.72 -22.87 -16.17
N ASP A 149 11.96 -24.02 -16.79
CA ASP A 149 12.54 -25.22 -16.14
C ASP A 149 13.80 -24.94 -15.32
N HIS A 150 14.65 -24.03 -15.81
CA HIS A 150 15.91 -23.66 -15.12
C HIS A 150 15.70 -22.83 -13.84
N LEU A 151 14.47 -22.37 -13.54
CA LEU A 151 14.08 -21.68 -12.33
C LEU A 151 13.31 -22.59 -11.36
N LEU A 152 12.94 -23.81 -11.78
CA LEU A 152 12.29 -24.79 -10.89
C LEU A 152 13.27 -25.44 -9.90
N ASP A 153 14.56 -25.44 -10.21
CA ASP A 153 15.62 -25.87 -9.31
C ASP A 153 16.16 -24.68 -8.49
N PHE A 154 15.28 -24.10 -7.70
CA PHE A 154 15.63 -22.95 -6.86
C PHE A 154 16.30 -23.38 -5.55
N PRO A 155 17.35 -22.66 -5.10
CA PRO A 155 17.96 -22.92 -3.80
C PRO A 155 17.03 -22.53 -2.66
N VAL A 156 17.03 -23.35 -1.60
CA VAL A 156 16.23 -23.13 -0.39
C VAL A 156 17.16 -22.92 0.79
N VAL A 157 16.83 -21.94 1.64
CA VAL A 157 17.48 -21.72 2.93
C VAL A 157 16.42 -21.57 4.01
N TYR A 158 16.70 -22.13 5.18
CA TYR A 158 15.80 -22.12 6.33
C TYR A 158 16.26 -21.09 7.35
N ALA A 159 15.37 -20.22 7.82
CA ALA A 159 15.76 -19.11 8.68
C ALA A 159 14.80 -18.90 9.85
N SER A 160 15.35 -18.38 10.93
CA SER A 160 14.61 -17.68 11.97
C SER A 160 15.14 -16.25 12.06
N ALA A 161 14.52 -15.33 11.33
CA ALA A 161 14.90 -13.92 11.35
C ALA A 161 14.84 -13.32 12.76
N LYS A 162 13.85 -13.74 13.57
CA LYS A 162 13.73 -13.30 14.97
C LYS A 162 14.90 -13.71 15.85
N GLN A 163 15.43 -14.92 15.64
CA GLN A 163 16.55 -15.46 16.42
C GLN A 163 17.91 -15.20 15.75
N GLY A 164 17.93 -14.64 14.54
CA GLY A 164 19.13 -14.20 13.84
C GLY A 164 20.00 -15.31 13.25
N TYR A 165 19.41 -16.43 12.84
CA TYR A 165 20.15 -17.52 12.18
C TYR A 165 19.46 -18.04 10.91
N ALA A 166 20.28 -18.64 10.04
CA ALA A 166 19.84 -19.34 8.84
C ALA A 166 20.64 -20.64 8.65
N LYS A 167 20.05 -21.61 7.91
CA LYS A 167 20.62 -22.96 7.71
C LYS A 167 20.38 -23.42 6.27
N HIS A 168 21.35 -24.13 5.68
CA HIS A 168 21.12 -24.80 4.40
C HIS A 168 20.25 -26.05 4.57
N HIS A 169 20.48 -26.81 5.64
CA HIS A 169 19.65 -27.96 6.02
C HIS A 169 19.13 -27.77 7.44
N LEU A 170 17.91 -28.25 7.72
CA LEU A 170 17.28 -28.13 9.05
C LEU A 170 18.11 -28.71 10.19
N THR A 171 18.99 -29.69 9.87
CA THR A 171 19.89 -30.37 10.81
C THR A 171 21.17 -29.60 11.11
N ASP A 172 21.49 -28.55 10.33
CA ASP A 172 22.73 -27.81 10.50
C ASP A 172 22.73 -27.02 11.81
N ASP A 173 23.90 -26.90 12.44
CA ASP A 173 24.14 -25.95 13.52
C ASP A 173 24.61 -24.62 12.93
N SER A 174 23.75 -23.60 13.02
CA SER A 174 24.07 -22.24 12.58
C SER A 174 23.49 -21.22 13.57
N THR A 175 24.27 -20.20 13.86
CA THR A 175 23.91 -19.10 14.75
C THR A 175 23.92 -17.74 14.04
N THR A 176 24.14 -17.74 12.72
CA THR A 176 24.27 -16.52 11.91
C THR A 176 23.40 -16.56 10.66
N MET A 177 23.21 -15.40 10.03
CA MET A 177 22.54 -15.28 8.73
C MET A 177 23.47 -15.53 7.54
N GLU A 178 24.72 -15.92 7.77
CA GLU A 178 25.74 -16.13 6.72
C GLU A 178 25.26 -17.06 5.58
N PRO A 179 24.51 -18.15 5.81
CA PRO A 179 24.00 -19.01 4.72
C PRO A 179 23.20 -18.27 3.65
N ILE A 180 22.45 -17.23 4.03
CA ILE A 180 21.70 -16.40 3.05
C ILE A 180 22.67 -15.58 2.20
N SER A 181 23.63 -14.91 2.81
CA SER A 181 24.63 -14.10 2.11
C SER A 181 25.51 -14.96 1.19
N GLN A 182 25.82 -16.20 1.62
CA GLN A 182 26.55 -17.16 0.81
C GLN A 182 25.74 -17.56 -0.44
N LEU A 183 24.45 -17.87 -0.29
CA LEU A 183 23.59 -18.19 -1.45
C LEU A 183 23.44 -17.00 -2.40
N ILE A 184 23.30 -15.80 -1.88
CA ILE A 184 23.27 -14.58 -2.72
C ILE A 184 24.56 -14.51 -3.56
N ALA A 185 25.71 -14.61 -2.92
CA ALA A 185 27.01 -14.48 -3.60
C ALA A 185 27.28 -15.59 -4.65
N THR A 186 26.71 -16.79 -4.45
CA THR A 186 26.94 -17.94 -5.35
C THR A 186 25.86 -18.11 -6.42
N HIS A 187 24.64 -17.64 -6.17
CA HIS A 187 23.49 -17.95 -7.02
C HIS A 187 22.96 -16.75 -7.81
N VAL A 188 23.08 -15.55 -7.24
CA VAL A 188 22.69 -14.32 -7.95
C VAL A 188 23.83 -13.87 -8.84
N PRO A 189 23.59 -13.69 -10.15
CA PRO A 189 24.63 -13.21 -11.06
C PRO A 189 25.05 -11.77 -10.70
N PRO A 190 26.32 -11.42 -10.92
CA PRO A 190 26.71 -10.02 -10.82
C PRO A 190 25.97 -9.17 -11.87
N PRO A 191 25.80 -7.87 -11.64
CA PRO A 191 25.21 -6.97 -12.62
C PRO A 191 25.90 -7.08 -13.98
N SER A 192 25.13 -7.18 -15.05
CA SER A 192 25.62 -7.18 -16.42
C SER A 192 25.64 -5.75 -16.97
N GLY A 193 26.68 -5.42 -17.76
CA GLY A 193 26.82 -4.13 -18.42
C GLY A 193 28.25 -3.89 -18.88
N ASP A 194 28.45 -2.93 -19.78
CA ASP A 194 29.76 -2.56 -20.29
C ASP A 194 30.21 -1.23 -19.65
N PRO A 195 31.30 -1.24 -18.84
CA PRO A 195 31.82 -0.01 -18.24
C PRO A 195 32.38 1.00 -19.25
N ASN A 196 32.70 0.55 -20.47
CA ASN A 196 33.24 1.39 -21.55
C ASN A 196 32.15 1.89 -22.53
N ALA A 197 30.92 1.39 -22.41
CA ALA A 197 29.81 1.87 -23.21
C ALA A 197 29.35 3.29 -22.77
N PRO A 198 28.57 3.98 -23.59
CA PRO A 198 27.91 5.22 -23.17
C PRO A 198 27.09 5.04 -21.90
N LEU A 199 27.09 6.07 -21.05
CA LEU A 199 26.34 6.04 -19.80
C LEU A 199 24.86 5.71 -20.04
N GLN A 200 24.34 4.79 -19.25
CA GLN A 200 22.92 4.52 -19.13
C GLN A 200 22.54 4.26 -17.67
N MET A 201 21.68 5.11 -17.13
CA MET A 201 21.06 4.95 -15.82
C MET A 201 19.61 5.40 -15.91
N GLN A 202 18.67 4.53 -15.60
CA GLN A 202 17.24 4.88 -15.54
C GLN A 202 16.82 5.15 -14.11
N VAL A 203 16.08 6.25 -13.89
CA VAL A 203 15.49 6.58 -12.58
C VAL A 203 14.29 5.69 -12.34
N SER A 204 14.40 4.80 -11.36
CA SER A 204 13.36 3.83 -10.97
C SER A 204 12.51 4.31 -9.80
N SER A 205 13.09 5.11 -8.90
CA SER A 205 12.37 5.71 -7.77
C SER A 205 12.89 7.12 -7.45
N LEU A 206 12.12 7.85 -6.68
CA LEU A 206 12.47 9.19 -6.24
C LEU A 206 12.53 9.23 -4.71
N ASP A 207 13.40 10.09 -4.21
CA ASP A 207 13.50 10.45 -2.82
C ASP A 207 13.62 11.97 -2.68
N HIS A 208 13.54 12.49 -1.48
CA HIS A 208 13.62 13.91 -1.21
C HIS A 208 14.60 14.22 -0.07
N SER A 209 15.52 15.12 -0.32
CA SER A 209 16.40 15.68 0.70
C SER A 209 15.98 17.11 1.02
N PRO A 210 15.85 17.52 2.30
CA PRO A 210 15.54 18.91 2.67
C PRO A 210 16.55 19.93 2.14
N TYR A 211 17.79 19.49 1.89
CA TYR A 211 18.89 20.37 1.46
C TYR A 211 19.20 20.31 -0.03
N LEU A 212 18.92 19.17 -0.69
CA LEU A 212 19.30 18.91 -2.07
C LEU A 212 18.09 18.83 -3.00
N GLY A 213 16.89 18.95 -2.47
CA GLY A 213 15.68 18.79 -3.23
C GLY A 213 15.44 17.33 -3.64
N ARG A 214 15.05 17.11 -4.86
CA ARG A 214 14.71 15.80 -5.40
C ARG A 214 15.95 14.96 -5.69
N LEU A 215 15.87 13.66 -5.32
CA LEU A 215 16.90 12.67 -5.61
C LEU A 215 16.31 11.60 -6.54
N GLY A 216 16.97 11.35 -7.67
CA GLY A 216 16.64 10.23 -8.55
C GLY A 216 17.43 9.00 -8.14
N ILE A 217 16.74 7.86 -7.89
CA ILE A 217 17.38 6.59 -7.53
C ILE A 217 17.29 5.63 -8.71
N GLY A 218 18.40 4.99 -9.04
CA GLY A 218 18.48 4.01 -10.12
C GLY A 218 19.76 3.19 -10.09
N LYS A 219 19.80 2.19 -10.99
CA LYS A 219 20.99 1.35 -11.24
C LYS A 219 21.75 1.91 -12.45
N VAL A 220 23.06 2.04 -12.34
CA VAL A 220 23.93 2.30 -13.49
C VAL A 220 24.00 1.02 -14.31
N THR A 221 23.45 1.04 -15.51
CA THR A 221 23.39 -0.16 -16.38
C THR A 221 24.61 -0.26 -17.26
N ASN A 222 25.06 0.85 -17.84
CA ASN A 222 26.27 0.90 -18.66
C ASN A 222 27.07 2.18 -18.36
N GLY A 223 28.35 2.15 -18.66
CA GLY A 223 29.25 3.27 -18.53
C GLY A 223 29.57 3.65 -17.09
N THR A 224 29.97 4.89 -16.90
CA THR A 224 30.31 5.44 -15.58
C THR A 224 29.64 6.78 -15.38
N LEU A 225 28.89 6.90 -14.29
CA LEU A 225 28.30 8.14 -13.82
C LEU A 225 29.34 8.97 -13.06
N SER A 226 29.43 10.27 -13.32
CA SER A 226 30.38 11.18 -12.65
C SER A 226 29.78 12.57 -12.47
N ILE A 227 30.02 13.22 -11.32
CA ILE A 227 29.58 14.59 -11.04
C ILE A 227 30.25 15.63 -11.95
N ASN A 228 31.41 15.32 -12.50
CA ASN A 228 32.21 16.27 -13.29
C ASN A 228 31.92 16.21 -14.80
N LYS A 229 31.14 15.25 -15.26
CA LYS A 229 30.81 15.10 -16.67
C LYS A 229 29.43 15.68 -16.97
N PRO A 230 29.26 16.39 -18.09
CA PRO A 230 27.93 16.73 -18.60
C PRO A 230 27.20 15.42 -18.99
N ILE A 231 25.92 15.36 -18.72
CA ILE A 231 25.04 14.25 -19.07
C ILE A 231 23.83 14.77 -19.86
N ALA A 232 23.19 13.91 -20.62
CA ALA A 232 21.88 14.14 -21.20
C ALA A 232 20.81 13.43 -20.40
N VAL A 233 19.66 14.08 -20.22
CA VAL A 233 18.46 13.50 -19.64
C VAL A 233 17.45 13.27 -20.74
N VAL A 234 17.12 12.01 -21.00
CA VAL A 234 16.07 11.64 -21.94
C VAL A 234 14.78 11.44 -21.15
N LYS A 235 13.77 12.28 -21.45
CA LYS A 235 12.46 12.23 -20.78
C LYS A 235 11.54 11.19 -21.43
N ARG A 236 10.41 10.92 -20.81
CA ARG A 236 9.42 9.92 -21.28
C ARG A 236 8.81 10.26 -22.64
N ASP A 237 8.74 11.54 -22.99
CA ASP A 237 8.28 12.04 -24.29
C ASP A 237 9.35 12.00 -25.39
N GLY A 238 10.54 11.47 -25.07
CA GLY A 238 11.69 11.42 -25.96
C GLY A 238 12.49 12.73 -26.04
N SER A 239 12.08 13.78 -25.34
CA SER A 239 12.85 15.03 -25.29
C SER A 239 14.17 14.84 -24.55
N VAL A 240 15.22 15.48 -25.05
CA VAL A 240 16.58 15.40 -24.50
C VAL A 240 16.98 16.77 -23.97
N SER A 241 17.45 16.82 -22.74
CA SER A 241 17.95 18.05 -22.11
C SER A 241 19.34 17.82 -21.49
N PRO A 242 20.27 18.79 -21.61
CA PRO A 242 21.57 18.68 -20.92
C PRO A 242 21.38 18.87 -19.42
N ALA A 243 22.19 18.15 -18.63
CA ALA A 243 22.19 18.28 -17.18
C ALA A 243 23.59 18.07 -16.61
N ARG A 244 23.75 18.47 -15.34
CA ARG A 244 24.93 18.19 -14.53
C ARG A 244 24.48 17.73 -13.15
N LEU A 245 25.08 16.65 -12.68
CA LEU A 245 24.85 16.17 -11.33
C LEU A 245 25.64 17.02 -10.33
N THR A 246 25.00 17.39 -9.25
CA THR A 246 25.67 18.08 -8.14
C THR A 246 26.25 17.11 -7.11
N LYS A 247 25.57 15.96 -6.91
CA LYS A 247 26.01 14.91 -5.99
C LYS A 247 25.53 13.54 -6.43
N ILE A 248 26.34 12.54 -6.14
CA ILE A 248 26.03 11.12 -6.27
C ILE A 248 26.18 10.50 -4.89
N PHE A 249 25.25 9.63 -4.49
CA PHE A 249 25.30 8.91 -3.24
C PHE A 249 25.19 7.40 -3.49
N ARG A 250 26.04 6.63 -2.83
CA ARG A 250 25.89 5.19 -2.64
C ARG A 250 25.08 4.92 -1.40
N PHE A 251 24.49 3.76 -1.35
CA PHE A 251 23.84 3.26 -0.14
C PHE A 251 24.87 2.46 0.67
N GLU A 252 25.04 2.78 1.94
CA GLU A 252 25.85 2.05 2.91
C GLU A 252 24.99 1.77 4.15
N SER A 253 24.62 0.52 4.37
CA SER A 253 23.53 0.16 5.25
C SER A 253 22.24 0.91 4.83
N ASP A 254 21.64 1.68 5.71
CA ASP A 254 20.49 2.56 5.47
C ASP A 254 20.89 4.02 5.09
N LYS A 255 22.19 4.32 5.02
CA LYS A 255 22.70 5.68 4.83
C LYS A 255 23.13 5.96 3.40
N LYS A 256 23.01 7.23 3.01
CA LYS A 256 23.50 7.73 1.73
C LYS A 256 24.87 8.36 1.92
N VAL A 257 25.89 7.76 1.32
CA VAL A 257 27.29 8.23 1.39
C VAL A 257 27.68 8.86 0.07
N ALA A 258 28.19 10.08 0.10
CA ALA A 258 28.59 10.81 -1.11
C ALA A 258 29.76 10.14 -1.82
N THR A 259 29.69 10.07 -3.13
CA THR A 259 30.76 9.61 -4.02
C THR A 259 30.84 10.50 -5.27
N ASP A 260 31.99 10.57 -5.89
CA ASP A 260 32.19 11.36 -7.12
C ASP A 260 31.84 10.56 -8.38
N THR A 261 31.87 9.24 -8.32
CA THR A 261 31.63 8.34 -9.44
C THR A 261 30.84 7.11 -9.04
N ALA A 262 30.12 6.53 -10.00
CA ALA A 262 29.47 5.24 -9.86
C ALA A 262 29.58 4.43 -11.15
N GLY A 263 29.90 3.16 -11.02
CA GLY A 263 30.09 2.22 -12.13
C GLY A 263 28.90 1.30 -12.38
N VAL A 264 29.05 0.42 -13.36
CA VAL A 264 28.06 -0.58 -13.75
C VAL A 264 27.59 -1.40 -12.54
N GLY A 265 26.28 -1.54 -12.40
CA GLY A 265 25.64 -2.34 -11.34
C GLY A 265 25.41 -1.58 -10.04
N GLU A 266 26.01 -0.44 -9.83
CA GLU A 266 25.82 0.31 -8.59
C GLU A 266 24.44 0.94 -8.53
N LEU A 267 23.79 0.81 -7.36
CA LEU A 267 22.58 1.54 -7.01
C LEU A 267 22.96 2.87 -6.39
N VAL A 268 22.50 3.95 -6.98
CA VAL A 268 22.85 5.31 -6.55
C VAL A 268 21.64 6.22 -6.47
N ALA A 269 21.74 7.21 -5.58
CA ALA A 269 20.85 8.36 -5.55
C ALA A 269 21.60 9.59 -6.09
N VAL A 270 20.99 10.31 -7.01
CA VAL A 270 21.61 11.46 -7.68
C VAL A 270 20.82 12.74 -7.44
N ALA A 271 21.53 13.86 -7.26
CA ALA A 271 20.98 15.19 -7.06
C ALA A 271 21.49 16.18 -8.12
N GLY A 272 20.77 17.28 -8.31
CA GLY A 272 21.15 18.38 -9.20
C GLY A 272 20.13 18.70 -10.29
N MET A 273 18.94 18.09 -10.21
CA MET A 273 17.85 18.31 -11.15
C MET A 273 16.52 18.42 -10.41
N ASP A 274 15.86 19.57 -10.52
CA ASP A 274 14.60 19.83 -9.83
C ASP A 274 13.39 19.14 -10.51
N ASP A 275 13.51 18.82 -11.80
CA ASP A 275 12.45 18.24 -12.63
C ASP A 275 12.63 16.75 -12.91
N VAL A 276 13.54 16.07 -12.19
CA VAL A 276 13.72 14.63 -12.34
C VAL A 276 12.44 13.87 -12.01
N THR A 277 12.06 12.95 -12.89
CA THR A 277 10.89 12.08 -12.74
C THR A 277 11.26 10.62 -12.94
N VAL A 278 10.41 9.72 -12.47
CA VAL A 278 10.61 8.28 -12.68
C VAL A 278 10.52 7.94 -14.17
N GLY A 279 11.41 7.06 -14.63
CA GLY A 279 11.48 6.59 -16.02
C GLY A 279 12.37 7.44 -16.94
N VAL A 280 12.92 8.57 -16.46
CA VAL A 280 13.93 9.30 -17.23
C VAL A 280 15.22 8.51 -17.28
N THR A 281 15.94 8.59 -18.41
CA THR A 281 17.27 7.99 -18.59
C THR A 281 18.34 9.06 -18.54
N PHE A 282 19.34 8.87 -17.70
CA PHE A 282 20.60 9.62 -17.73
C PHE A 282 21.55 8.90 -18.67
N THR A 283 22.07 9.62 -19.62
CA THR A 283 22.92 9.08 -20.67
C THR A 283 24.07 10.04 -21.02
N ASP A 284 24.94 9.58 -21.87
CA ASP A 284 26.05 10.40 -22.38
C ASP A 284 25.51 11.61 -23.15
N ALA A 285 26.12 12.78 -22.95
CA ALA A 285 25.68 14.02 -23.59
C ALA A 285 25.93 14.01 -25.11
N ASP A 286 27.02 13.35 -25.54
CA ASP A 286 27.45 13.32 -26.95
C ASP A 286 26.75 12.18 -27.73
N ASN A 287 26.32 11.12 -27.05
CA ASN A 287 25.64 9.98 -27.65
C ASN A 287 24.47 9.51 -26.78
N PRO A 288 23.33 10.22 -26.81
CA PRO A 288 22.17 9.86 -26.00
C PRO A 288 21.59 8.51 -26.39
N MET A 289 21.59 7.55 -25.45
CA MET A 289 21.02 6.20 -25.62
C MET A 289 19.93 5.97 -24.57
N PRO A 290 18.65 6.22 -24.90
CA PRO A 290 17.55 6.02 -23.97
C PRO A 290 17.36 4.53 -23.64
N MET A 291 16.98 4.26 -22.39
CA MET A 291 16.54 2.94 -21.98
C MET A 291 15.04 2.75 -22.29
N PRO A 292 14.58 1.49 -22.46
CA PRO A 292 13.15 1.22 -22.66
C PRO A 292 12.28 1.84 -21.54
N LEU A 293 11.16 2.42 -21.94
CA LEU A 293 10.23 3.02 -20.98
C LEU A 293 9.74 1.99 -19.98
N ILE A 294 9.57 2.42 -18.75
CA ILE A 294 8.91 1.62 -17.72
C ILE A 294 7.41 1.72 -17.96
N GLU A 295 6.81 0.62 -18.38
CA GLU A 295 5.36 0.49 -18.44
C GLU A 295 4.81 0.39 -17.02
N ILE A 296 3.78 1.16 -16.73
CA ILE A 296 3.09 1.16 -15.45
C ILE A 296 1.63 0.90 -15.76
N ASP A 297 1.06 -0.11 -15.09
CA ASP A 297 -0.36 -0.37 -15.25
C ASP A 297 -1.20 0.88 -14.91
N PRO A 298 -2.24 1.17 -15.66
CA PRO A 298 -3.07 2.35 -15.42
C PRO A 298 -3.83 2.25 -14.09
N PRO A 299 -4.24 3.38 -13.51
CA PRO A 299 -5.08 3.38 -12.32
C PRO A 299 -6.45 2.72 -12.61
N THR A 300 -7.01 2.05 -11.61
CA THR A 300 -8.28 1.32 -11.70
C THR A 300 -9.42 2.00 -10.95
N ILE A 301 -9.10 2.85 -9.97
CA ILE A 301 -10.07 3.59 -9.17
C ILE A 301 -9.76 5.09 -9.13
N SER A 302 -10.78 5.89 -8.89
CA SER A 302 -10.67 7.34 -8.71
C SER A 302 -11.54 7.83 -7.57
N MET A 303 -11.14 8.94 -6.95
CA MET A 303 -11.88 9.67 -5.93
C MET A 303 -11.77 11.17 -6.19
N ASN A 304 -12.77 11.93 -5.79
CA ASN A 304 -12.66 13.39 -5.79
C ASN A 304 -12.09 13.87 -4.46
N PHE A 305 -11.05 14.69 -4.55
CA PHE A 305 -10.47 15.43 -3.43
C PHE A 305 -10.91 16.87 -3.53
N ILE A 306 -11.67 17.31 -2.53
CA ILE A 306 -12.38 18.61 -2.52
C ILE A 306 -11.87 19.40 -1.31
N PRO A 307 -11.64 20.72 -1.43
CA PRO A 307 -11.37 21.56 -0.27
C PRO A 307 -12.48 21.44 0.78
N ASN A 308 -12.12 21.51 2.06
CA ASN A 308 -13.12 21.44 3.13
C ASN A 308 -14.00 22.71 3.14
N ASP A 309 -15.28 22.55 2.90
CA ASP A 309 -16.31 23.60 2.96
C ASP A 309 -17.32 23.40 4.10
N SER A 310 -16.99 22.51 5.06
CA SER A 310 -17.86 22.25 6.21
C SER A 310 -17.95 23.45 7.15
N PRO A 311 -19.00 23.53 8.00
CA PRO A 311 -19.08 24.57 9.03
C PRO A 311 -17.90 24.61 10.00
N PHE A 312 -17.08 23.54 10.06
CA PHE A 312 -15.89 23.45 10.90
C PHE A 312 -14.58 23.60 10.13
N ALA A 313 -14.65 23.99 8.84
CA ALA A 313 -13.46 24.18 8.02
C ALA A 313 -12.51 25.23 8.64
N GLY A 314 -11.21 24.90 8.66
CA GLY A 314 -10.15 25.77 9.19
C GLY A 314 -10.03 25.79 10.72
N LEU A 315 -10.80 24.96 11.44
CA LEU A 315 -10.67 24.89 12.91
C LEU A 315 -9.56 23.97 13.38
N GLU A 316 -9.19 22.99 12.59
CA GLU A 316 -8.25 21.92 12.99
C GLU A 316 -7.00 21.85 12.11
N GLY A 317 -7.09 22.24 10.84
CA GLY A 317 -6.00 22.18 9.88
C GLY A 317 -5.44 23.54 9.46
N LYS A 318 -4.21 23.52 8.94
CA LYS A 318 -3.50 24.70 8.44
C LYS A 318 -3.74 24.93 6.95
N PHE A 319 -3.92 23.85 6.18
CA PHE A 319 -4.00 23.86 4.73
C PHE A 319 -5.41 23.48 4.27
N VAL A 320 -6.24 24.49 4.02
CA VAL A 320 -7.69 24.32 3.74
C VAL A 320 -8.10 24.77 2.34
N THR A 321 -7.19 25.42 1.58
CA THR A 321 -7.53 26.02 0.29
C THR A 321 -7.29 25.07 -0.88
N SER A 322 -8.00 25.28 -1.99
CA SER A 322 -7.79 24.54 -3.23
C SER A 322 -6.35 24.63 -3.74
N ARG A 323 -5.70 25.78 -3.59
CA ARG A 323 -4.31 25.98 -3.97
C ARG A 323 -3.35 25.09 -3.17
N HIS A 324 -3.53 25.00 -1.86
CA HIS A 324 -2.72 24.11 -1.03
C HIS A 324 -2.90 22.65 -1.45
N LEU A 325 -4.14 22.27 -1.75
CA LEU A 325 -4.49 20.93 -2.22
C LEU A 325 -3.79 20.63 -3.56
N GLU A 326 -3.84 21.57 -4.52
CA GLU A 326 -3.18 21.45 -5.82
C GLU A 326 -1.68 21.24 -5.70
N GLU A 327 -1.02 22.15 -4.96
CA GLU A 327 0.44 22.09 -4.77
C GLU A 327 0.88 20.77 -4.14
N ARG A 328 0.10 20.27 -3.18
CA ARG A 328 0.39 18.99 -2.49
C ARG A 328 0.17 17.79 -3.43
N LEU A 329 -0.95 17.73 -4.13
CA LEU A 329 -1.25 16.65 -5.07
C LEU A 329 -0.26 16.63 -6.24
N ARG A 330 0.10 17.79 -6.78
CA ARG A 330 1.12 17.92 -7.82
C ARG A 330 2.48 17.38 -7.33
N ARG A 331 2.87 17.68 -6.10
CA ARG A 331 4.10 17.12 -5.51
C ARG A 331 4.04 15.59 -5.41
N GLU A 332 2.90 15.02 -5.03
CA GLU A 332 2.75 13.56 -4.96
C GLU A 332 2.86 12.90 -6.33
N THR A 333 2.27 13.45 -7.39
CA THR A 333 2.38 12.88 -8.75
C THR A 333 3.81 12.88 -9.30
N LEU A 334 4.69 13.70 -8.75
CA LEU A 334 6.10 13.69 -9.11
C LEU A 334 6.85 12.54 -8.44
N ALA A 335 6.40 12.12 -7.26
CA ALA A 335 6.99 10.99 -6.52
C ALA A 335 6.34 9.66 -6.91
N ASP A 336 5.04 9.68 -7.15
CA ASP A 336 4.26 8.48 -7.49
C ASP A 336 3.62 8.61 -8.88
N VAL A 337 4.23 7.95 -9.86
CA VAL A 337 3.75 7.95 -11.26
C VAL A 337 2.53 7.06 -11.49
N ALA A 338 2.15 6.22 -10.53
CA ALA A 338 0.91 5.46 -10.59
C ALA A 338 -0.32 6.29 -10.19
N LEU A 339 -0.10 7.48 -9.63
CA LEU A 339 -1.12 8.44 -9.27
C LEU A 339 -1.38 9.41 -10.42
N LYS A 340 -2.64 9.57 -10.80
CA LYS A 340 -3.08 10.59 -11.78
C LYS A 340 -3.97 11.60 -11.08
N VAL A 341 -3.71 12.89 -11.31
CA VAL A 341 -4.47 14.00 -10.73
C VAL A 341 -4.95 14.92 -11.84
N GLU A 342 -6.24 15.13 -11.93
CA GLU A 342 -6.88 15.99 -12.92
C GLU A 342 -7.86 16.93 -12.21
N PRO A 343 -8.03 18.19 -12.67
CA PRO A 343 -9.07 19.04 -12.12
C PRO A 343 -10.46 18.44 -12.38
N MET A 344 -11.38 18.62 -11.46
CA MET A 344 -12.77 18.20 -11.67
C MET A 344 -13.40 18.98 -12.82
N SER A 345 -14.25 18.31 -13.60
CA SER A 345 -15.03 18.96 -14.68
C SER A 345 -16.08 19.94 -14.14
N GLU A 346 -16.60 19.67 -12.96
CA GLU A 346 -17.60 20.51 -12.27
C GLU A 346 -17.19 20.71 -10.81
N GLY A 347 -17.29 21.96 -10.34
CA GLY A 347 -16.95 22.33 -8.96
C GLY A 347 -15.48 22.63 -8.74
N VAL A 348 -15.07 22.67 -7.48
CA VAL A 348 -13.70 22.97 -7.04
C VAL A 348 -13.11 21.72 -6.44
N GLY A 349 -12.02 21.21 -7.03
CA GLY A 349 -11.33 20.03 -6.53
C GLY A 349 -10.63 19.25 -7.63
N TYR A 350 -10.16 18.07 -7.29
CA TYR A 350 -9.34 17.23 -8.15
C TYR A 350 -9.85 15.78 -8.17
N VAL A 351 -9.88 15.19 -9.34
CA VAL A 351 -10.06 13.74 -9.50
C VAL A 351 -8.69 13.10 -9.32
N VAL A 352 -8.55 12.31 -8.27
CA VAL A 352 -7.32 11.59 -7.93
C VAL A 352 -7.55 10.12 -8.24
N SER A 353 -6.76 9.59 -9.18
CA SER A 353 -6.86 8.20 -9.64
C SER A 353 -5.66 7.41 -9.18
N GLY A 354 -5.89 6.21 -8.66
CA GLY A 354 -4.88 5.30 -8.13
C GLY A 354 -5.19 3.84 -8.43
N ARG A 355 -4.32 2.94 -7.97
CA ARG A 355 -4.44 1.51 -8.24
C ARG A 355 -5.41 0.78 -7.32
N GLY A 356 -5.59 1.28 -6.10
CA GLY A 356 -6.44 0.63 -5.11
C GLY A 356 -6.86 1.58 -4.00
N GLU A 357 -7.79 1.12 -3.17
CA GLU A 357 -8.37 1.89 -2.06
C GLU A 357 -7.29 2.23 -1.01
N LEU A 358 -6.40 1.28 -0.70
CA LEU A 358 -5.30 1.48 0.25
C LEU A 358 -4.32 2.55 -0.24
N HIS A 359 -4.03 2.59 -1.55
CA HIS A 359 -3.16 3.60 -2.13
C HIS A 359 -3.70 5.03 -1.91
N LEU A 360 -4.99 5.24 -2.18
CA LEU A 360 -5.63 6.56 -2.00
C LEU A 360 -5.83 6.90 -0.51
N SER A 361 -6.17 5.93 0.34
CA SER A 361 -6.35 6.17 1.78
C SER A 361 -5.02 6.54 2.48
N ILE A 362 -3.91 5.95 2.05
CA ILE A 362 -2.57 6.33 2.54
C ILE A 362 -2.22 7.77 2.14
N LEU A 363 -2.53 8.17 0.91
CA LEU A 363 -2.34 9.56 0.49
C LEU A 363 -3.16 10.53 1.37
N ILE A 364 -4.42 10.23 1.61
CA ILE A 364 -5.30 11.04 2.47
C ILE A 364 -4.72 11.11 3.90
N GLU A 365 -4.27 9.99 4.45
CA GLU A 365 -3.72 9.95 5.82
C GLU A 365 -2.38 10.72 5.92
N LYS A 366 -1.52 10.66 4.90
CA LYS A 366 -0.31 11.50 4.84
C LYS A 366 -0.69 12.99 4.85
N MET A 367 -1.62 13.40 4.00
CA MET A 367 -2.08 14.80 3.94
C MET A 367 -2.69 15.25 5.26
N ARG A 368 -3.50 14.40 5.90
CA ARG A 368 -4.09 14.64 7.21
C ARG A 368 -3.00 14.94 8.25
N ARG A 369 -1.94 14.14 8.33
CA ARG A 369 -0.81 14.32 9.26
C ARG A 369 0.04 15.55 8.94
N GLU A 370 0.10 15.95 7.68
CA GLU A 370 0.75 17.18 7.25
C GLU A 370 -0.04 18.45 7.63
N GLY A 371 -1.27 18.32 8.13
CA GLY A 371 -2.12 19.42 8.57
C GLY A 371 -3.15 19.92 7.53
N PHE A 372 -3.46 19.09 6.52
CA PHE A 372 -4.49 19.39 5.54
C PHE A 372 -5.90 19.08 6.08
N GLU A 373 -6.86 19.90 5.67
CA GLU A 373 -8.28 19.58 5.72
C GLU A 373 -8.82 19.43 4.31
N LEU A 374 -9.51 18.33 4.06
CA LEU A 374 -10.12 18.04 2.77
C LEU A 374 -11.37 17.19 2.93
N GLN A 375 -12.13 17.10 1.87
CA GLN A 375 -13.25 16.17 1.76
C GLN A 375 -13.01 15.22 0.60
N VAL A 376 -13.44 13.97 0.76
CA VAL A 376 -13.32 12.97 -0.29
C VAL A 376 -14.65 12.31 -0.56
N THR A 377 -14.86 11.94 -1.83
CA THR A 377 -16.01 11.15 -2.27
C THR A 377 -15.73 9.68 -2.10
N ARG A 378 -16.76 8.87 -2.27
CA ARG A 378 -16.61 7.43 -2.42
C ARG A 378 -15.69 7.08 -3.60
N PRO A 379 -14.83 6.05 -3.51
CA PRO A 379 -14.07 5.53 -4.63
C PRO A 379 -15.01 5.02 -5.74
N GLN A 380 -14.67 5.34 -6.97
CA GLN A 380 -15.34 4.84 -8.16
C GLN A 380 -14.34 4.12 -9.06
N VAL A 381 -14.76 3.02 -9.67
CA VAL A 381 -13.91 2.31 -10.64
C VAL A 381 -13.87 3.08 -11.97
N ILE A 382 -12.70 3.04 -12.61
CA ILE A 382 -12.49 3.69 -13.89
C ILE A 382 -12.98 2.75 -14.99
N MET A 383 -14.09 3.13 -15.63
CA MET A 383 -14.66 2.39 -16.75
C MET A 383 -13.91 2.70 -18.05
N LYS A 384 -13.87 1.73 -18.97
CA LYS A 384 -13.34 1.91 -20.32
C LYS A 384 -14.44 1.67 -21.34
N GLN A 385 -14.40 2.42 -22.43
CA GLN A 385 -15.25 2.18 -23.61
C GLN A 385 -14.38 1.59 -24.72
N VAL A 386 -14.71 0.37 -25.14
CA VAL A 386 -14.03 -0.32 -26.24
C VAL A 386 -15.09 -0.84 -27.19
N ASP A 387 -15.05 -0.41 -28.44
CA ASP A 387 -16.00 -0.81 -29.48
C ASP A 387 -17.50 -0.64 -29.08
N GLY A 388 -17.80 0.41 -28.31
CA GLY A 388 -19.15 0.69 -27.82
C GLY A 388 -19.60 -0.15 -26.62
N VAL A 389 -18.73 -1.02 -26.10
CA VAL A 389 -18.99 -1.82 -24.89
C VAL A 389 -18.33 -1.17 -23.69
N THR A 390 -19.07 -1.01 -22.61
CA THR A 390 -18.53 -0.55 -21.33
C THR A 390 -17.83 -1.71 -20.63
N LEU A 391 -16.56 -1.54 -20.35
CA LEU A 391 -15.73 -2.46 -19.59
C LEU A 391 -15.43 -1.92 -18.22
N GLU A 392 -15.41 -2.78 -17.22
CA GLU A 392 -15.01 -2.49 -15.86
C GLU A 392 -13.81 -3.35 -15.44
N PRO A 393 -12.98 -2.87 -14.47
CA PRO A 393 -11.87 -3.66 -13.96
C PRO A 393 -12.36 -4.83 -13.12
N TYR A 394 -11.73 -5.99 -13.29
CA TYR A 394 -11.93 -7.21 -12.52
C TYR A 394 -10.66 -7.56 -11.75
N GLU A 395 -10.87 -8.09 -10.56
CA GLU A 395 -9.82 -8.63 -9.70
C GLU A 395 -9.90 -10.15 -9.62
N GLU A 396 -8.75 -10.80 -9.52
CA GLU A 396 -8.62 -12.15 -9.01
C GLU A 396 -8.54 -12.07 -7.49
N LEU A 397 -9.61 -12.47 -6.82
CA LEU A 397 -9.72 -12.49 -5.37
C LEU A 397 -9.41 -13.88 -4.86
N THR A 398 -8.45 -14.00 -3.93
CA THR A 398 -8.20 -15.21 -3.17
C THR A 398 -8.62 -15.00 -1.72
N VAL A 399 -9.41 -15.91 -1.19
CA VAL A 399 -9.90 -15.90 0.19
C VAL A 399 -9.51 -17.21 0.85
N ASP A 400 -8.84 -17.10 2.02
CA ASP A 400 -8.60 -18.22 2.93
C ASP A 400 -9.50 -18.07 4.15
N VAL A 401 -10.40 -19.01 4.37
CA VAL A 401 -11.43 -18.93 5.40
C VAL A 401 -11.70 -20.30 6.01
N ASP A 402 -11.92 -20.32 7.34
CA ASP A 402 -12.36 -21.51 8.04
C ASP A 402 -13.71 -22.02 7.48
N GLU A 403 -13.89 -23.34 7.42
CA GLU A 403 -15.07 -24.00 6.87
C GLU A 403 -16.39 -23.46 7.46
N GLN A 404 -16.41 -23.12 8.73
CA GLN A 404 -17.62 -22.59 9.41
C GLN A 404 -18.08 -21.23 8.87
N TYR A 405 -17.18 -20.42 8.28
CA TYR A 405 -17.50 -19.10 7.73
C TYR A 405 -17.61 -19.10 6.19
N ALA A 406 -17.17 -20.17 5.54
CA ALA A 406 -17.09 -20.24 4.07
C ALA A 406 -18.45 -19.99 3.40
N GLY A 407 -19.54 -20.54 3.95
CA GLY A 407 -20.89 -20.38 3.39
C GLY A 407 -21.33 -18.91 3.31
N ALA A 408 -21.14 -18.14 4.39
CA ALA A 408 -21.50 -16.72 4.41
C ALA A 408 -20.65 -15.89 3.44
N VAL A 409 -19.36 -16.22 3.33
CA VAL A 409 -18.44 -15.55 2.40
C VAL A 409 -18.83 -15.85 0.93
N ILE A 410 -19.13 -17.10 0.60
CA ILE A 410 -19.57 -17.52 -0.74
C ILE A 410 -20.86 -16.80 -1.16
N GLU A 411 -21.85 -16.77 -0.27
CA GLU A 411 -23.13 -16.09 -0.51
C GLU A 411 -22.88 -14.58 -0.79
N ARG A 412 -22.09 -13.94 0.06
CA ARG A 412 -21.82 -12.51 -0.07
C ARG A 412 -21.05 -12.17 -1.34
N LEU A 413 -20.00 -12.93 -1.68
CA LEU A 413 -19.25 -12.75 -2.93
C LEU A 413 -20.13 -12.95 -4.17
N GLY A 414 -21.11 -13.87 -4.11
CA GLY A 414 -22.11 -14.03 -5.15
C GLY A 414 -22.98 -12.78 -5.35
N MET A 415 -23.44 -12.14 -4.25
CA MET A 415 -24.18 -10.88 -4.31
C MET A 415 -23.33 -9.73 -4.90
N LEU A 416 -22.01 -9.75 -4.69
CA LEU A 416 -21.05 -8.81 -5.23
C LEU A 416 -20.62 -9.13 -6.68
N ARG A 417 -21.33 -10.03 -7.37
CA ARG A 417 -21.06 -10.48 -8.74
C ARG A 417 -19.74 -11.23 -8.91
N GLY A 418 -19.21 -11.81 -7.84
CA GLY A 418 -18.06 -12.69 -7.90
C GLY A 418 -18.37 -14.02 -8.59
N GLN A 419 -17.47 -14.46 -9.45
CA GLN A 419 -17.51 -15.75 -10.15
C GLN A 419 -16.44 -16.66 -9.56
N MET A 420 -16.85 -17.71 -8.87
CA MET A 420 -15.92 -18.69 -8.31
C MET A 420 -15.18 -19.40 -9.43
N GLN A 421 -13.85 -19.39 -9.37
CA GLN A 421 -12.97 -20.07 -10.33
C GLN A 421 -12.48 -21.39 -9.75
N GLU A 422 -12.01 -21.38 -8.51
CA GLU A 422 -11.43 -22.53 -7.83
C GLU A 422 -11.87 -22.58 -6.37
N MET A 423 -11.97 -23.79 -5.83
CA MET A 423 -12.17 -24.04 -4.39
C MET A 423 -11.31 -25.21 -3.96
N HIS A 424 -10.43 -24.98 -2.99
CA HIS A 424 -9.57 -26.00 -2.40
C HIS A 424 -9.84 -26.11 -0.91
N GLN A 425 -10.14 -27.32 -0.43
CA GLN A 425 -10.35 -27.59 0.98
C GLN A 425 -9.20 -28.42 1.52
N ALA A 426 -8.54 -27.93 2.57
CA ALA A 426 -7.48 -28.64 3.27
C ALA A 426 -7.45 -28.27 4.75
N ASN A 427 -7.35 -29.25 5.63
CA ASN A 427 -7.18 -29.08 7.09
C ASN A 427 -8.19 -28.12 7.77
N GLY A 428 -9.46 -28.15 7.35
CA GLY A 428 -10.52 -27.31 7.90
C GLY A 428 -10.52 -25.85 7.39
N MET A 429 -9.65 -25.54 6.44
CA MET A 429 -9.61 -24.24 5.75
C MET A 429 -10.06 -24.41 4.29
N ASN A 430 -10.80 -23.44 3.81
CA ASN A 430 -11.18 -23.34 2.40
C ASN A 430 -10.43 -22.18 1.75
N ARG A 431 -9.71 -22.48 0.66
CA ARG A 431 -9.17 -21.47 -0.24
C ARG A 431 -10.14 -21.32 -1.41
N LEU A 432 -10.66 -20.11 -1.58
CA LEU A 432 -11.61 -19.75 -2.61
C LEU A 432 -10.95 -18.75 -3.57
N VAL A 433 -11.01 -19.01 -4.87
CA VAL A 433 -10.53 -18.08 -5.90
C VAL A 433 -11.70 -17.58 -6.71
N TYR A 434 -11.83 -16.27 -6.82
CA TYR A 434 -12.92 -15.60 -7.52
C TYR A 434 -12.38 -14.62 -8.57
N LYS A 435 -13.08 -14.51 -9.68
CA LYS A 435 -13.02 -13.35 -10.56
C LYS A 435 -14.19 -12.43 -10.20
N ILE A 436 -13.90 -11.20 -9.75
CA ILE A 436 -14.90 -10.29 -9.20
C ILE A 436 -14.68 -8.86 -9.71
N PRO A 437 -15.74 -8.08 -10.02
CA PRO A 437 -15.60 -6.68 -10.36
C PRO A 437 -14.96 -5.89 -9.20
N THR A 438 -13.97 -5.04 -9.48
CA THR A 438 -13.27 -4.24 -8.47
C THR A 438 -14.24 -3.46 -7.59
N ARG A 439 -15.34 -2.91 -8.15
CA ARG A 439 -16.36 -2.18 -7.38
C ARG A 439 -17.11 -3.03 -6.36
N GLY A 440 -17.14 -4.36 -6.53
CA GLY A 440 -17.68 -5.29 -5.53
C GLY A 440 -16.78 -5.46 -4.32
N LEU A 441 -15.49 -5.19 -4.46
CA LEU A 441 -14.52 -5.29 -3.36
C LEU A 441 -14.37 -4.00 -2.57
N LEU A 442 -14.85 -2.86 -3.10
CA LEU A 442 -14.78 -1.57 -2.40
C LEU A 442 -15.54 -1.65 -1.08
N GLY A 443 -14.80 -1.59 0.03
CA GLY A 443 -15.34 -1.70 1.39
C GLY A 443 -15.62 -3.11 1.88
N TYR A 444 -15.51 -4.14 1.06
CA TYR A 444 -15.81 -5.52 1.45
C TYR A 444 -14.85 -6.05 2.54
N ARG A 445 -13.62 -5.55 2.61
CA ARG A 445 -12.62 -6.01 3.57
C ARG A 445 -13.10 -5.92 5.03
N SER A 446 -13.74 -4.82 5.42
CA SER A 446 -14.24 -4.63 6.79
C SER A 446 -15.38 -5.60 7.11
N GLU A 447 -16.30 -5.80 6.15
CA GLU A 447 -17.39 -6.77 6.25
C GLU A 447 -16.86 -8.20 6.37
N PHE A 448 -15.89 -8.56 5.53
CA PHE A 448 -15.24 -9.88 5.54
C PHE A 448 -14.55 -10.17 6.88
N MET A 449 -13.77 -9.21 7.40
CA MET A 449 -13.11 -9.37 8.70
C MET A 449 -14.12 -9.56 9.83
N THR A 450 -15.26 -8.87 9.79
CA THR A 450 -16.34 -9.04 10.76
C THR A 450 -17.00 -10.41 10.62
N ALA A 451 -17.33 -10.84 9.40
CA ALA A 451 -17.97 -12.12 9.11
C ALA A 451 -17.11 -13.32 9.51
N THR A 452 -15.79 -13.20 9.38
CA THR A 452 -14.80 -14.24 9.73
C THR A 452 -14.21 -14.08 11.13
N LYS A 453 -14.71 -13.14 11.93
CA LYS A 453 -14.20 -12.81 13.27
C LYS A 453 -12.69 -12.51 13.30
N GLY A 454 -12.18 -11.92 12.23
CA GLY A 454 -10.77 -11.59 12.08
C GLY A 454 -9.85 -12.76 11.71
N LEU A 455 -10.40 -13.97 11.50
CA LEU A 455 -9.61 -15.17 11.21
C LEU A 455 -9.43 -15.41 9.70
N GLY A 456 -10.25 -14.78 8.86
CA GLY A 456 -10.15 -14.93 7.41
C GLY A 456 -9.05 -14.06 6.82
N MET A 457 -8.45 -14.52 5.73
CA MET A 457 -7.50 -13.76 4.93
C MET A 457 -8.04 -13.56 3.54
N MET A 458 -7.95 -12.34 3.02
CA MET A 458 -8.33 -12.02 1.64
C MET A 458 -7.27 -11.16 0.97
N ASN A 459 -7.01 -11.50 -0.27
CA ASN A 459 -6.12 -10.73 -1.15
C ASN A 459 -6.70 -10.72 -2.55
N TYR A 460 -6.49 -9.63 -3.26
CA TYR A 460 -6.92 -9.48 -4.63
C TYR A 460 -5.85 -8.79 -5.47
N VAL A 461 -5.86 -9.10 -6.76
CA VAL A 461 -4.93 -8.57 -7.74
C VAL A 461 -5.70 -8.23 -9.00
N PHE A 462 -5.40 -7.11 -9.64
CA PHE A 462 -5.99 -6.76 -10.93
C PHE A 462 -5.76 -7.88 -11.94
N ALA A 463 -6.85 -8.39 -12.54
CA ALA A 463 -6.82 -9.42 -13.56
C ALA A 463 -6.92 -8.82 -14.96
N GLU A 464 -8.05 -8.19 -15.27
CA GLU A 464 -8.33 -7.66 -16.62
C GLU A 464 -9.49 -6.66 -16.60
N TYR A 465 -9.75 -6.03 -17.74
CA TYR A 465 -11.01 -5.34 -18.01
C TYR A 465 -12.00 -6.29 -18.65
N GLY A 466 -13.19 -6.43 -18.06
CA GLY A 466 -14.26 -7.28 -18.53
C GLY A 466 -15.59 -6.53 -18.69
N PRO A 467 -16.61 -7.17 -19.25
CA PRO A 467 -17.94 -6.58 -19.41
C PRO A 467 -18.55 -6.14 -18.08
N TYR A 468 -19.34 -5.07 -18.09
CA TYR A 468 -20.07 -4.59 -16.92
C TYR A 468 -20.99 -5.67 -16.33
N ALA A 469 -20.79 -6.04 -15.06
CA ALA A 469 -21.47 -7.15 -14.38
C ALA A 469 -22.90 -6.82 -13.89
N GLY A 470 -23.42 -5.62 -14.16
CA GLY A 470 -24.70 -5.14 -13.63
C GLY A 470 -24.56 -4.45 -12.27
N ASP A 471 -25.66 -3.98 -11.69
CA ASP A 471 -25.66 -3.19 -10.48
C ASP A 471 -25.25 -4.01 -9.24
N ILE A 472 -24.49 -3.37 -8.35
CA ILE A 472 -24.09 -3.89 -7.04
C ILE A 472 -24.62 -2.94 -6.00
N VAL A 473 -25.44 -3.45 -5.06
CA VAL A 473 -25.96 -2.70 -3.94
C VAL A 473 -24.97 -2.83 -2.77
N ASN A 474 -24.41 -1.71 -2.32
CA ASN A 474 -23.42 -1.71 -1.25
C ASN A 474 -24.06 -1.54 0.14
N ARG A 475 -24.65 -0.38 0.42
CA ARG A 475 -25.34 -0.10 1.69
C ARG A 475 -26.84 0.04 1.45
N VAL A 476 -27.63 -0.77 2.15
CA VAL A 476 -29.09 -0.74 2.09
C VAL A 476 -29.66 0.26 3.11
N ASN A 477 -29.02 0.37 4.27
CA ASN A 477 -29.49 1.20 5.37
C ASN A 477 -29.24 2.69 5.12
N GLY A 478 -30.20 3.53 5.55
CA GLY A 478 -30.05 4.98 5.56
C GLY A 478 -29.13 5.47 6.69
N VAL A 479 -28.98 6.77 6.83
CA VAL A 479 -28.15 7.40 7.85
C VAL A 479 -28.98 8.30 8.78
N LEU A 480 -28.48 8.49 10.00
CA LEU A 480 -28.96 9.48 10.96
C LEU A 480 -28.12 10.76 10.78
N THR A 481 -28.76 11.87 10.39
CA THR A 481 -28.07 13.14 10.17
C THR A 481 -28.48 14.19 11.21
N SER A 482 -27.52 14.98 11.66
CA SER A 482 -27.78 16.05 12.61
C SER A 482 -28.64 17.15 11.98
N MET A 483 -29.70 17.58 12.66
CA MET A 483 -30.61 18.66 12.28
C MET A 483 -29.98 20.04 12.45
N GLU A 484 -29.07 20.19 13.41
CA GLU A 484 -28.51 21.49 13.80
C GLU A 484 -27.05 21.39 14.24
N THR A 485 -26.35 22.50 14.25
CA THR A 485 -25.01 22.63 14.80
C THR A 485 -25.11 22.73 16.32
N CYS A 486 -24.62 21.71 17.02
CA CYS A 486 -24.79 21.58 18.46
C CYS A 486 -23.72 20.69 19.09
N THR A 487 -23.79 20.51 20.42
CA THR A 487 -23.04 19.47 21.14
C THR A 487 -23.99 18.35 21.51
N THR A 488 -23.62 17.12 21.22
CA THR A 488 -24.44 15.94 21.51
C THR A 488 -24.63 15.74 23.01
N VAL A 489 -25.83 15.35 23.44
CA VAL A 489 -26.14 15.10 24.84
C VAL A 489 -26.56 13.65 25.06
N ALA A 490 -26.19 13.06 26.20
CA ALA A 490 -26.41 11.66 26.52
C ALA A 490 -27.89 11.26 26.41
N TYR A 491 -28.80 12.08 26.88
CA TYR A 491 -30.24 11.82 26.82
C TYR A 491 -30.79 11.74 25.39
N ALA A 492 -30.31 12.60 24.48
CA ALA A 492 -30.71 12.54 23.08
C ALA A 492 -30.20 11.26 22.41
N LEU A 493 -28.93 10.95 22.62
CA LEU A 493 -28.30 9.73 22.06
C LEU A 493 -28.96 8.45 22.59
N PHE A 494 -29.36 8.41 23.85
CA PHE A 494 -30.10 7.29 24.43
C PHE A 494 -31.41 7.02 23.67
N ASN A 495 -32.15 8.07 23.31
CA ASN A 495 -33.38 7.92 22.53
C ASN A 495 -33.13 7.62 21.05
N LEU A 496 -31.93 7.91 20.53
CA LEU A 496 -31.57 7.66 19.14
C LEU A 496 -30.99 6.26 18.92
N GLN A 497 -30.40 5.63 19.93
CA GLN A 497 -29.82 4.29 19.80
C GLN A 497 -30.84 3.19 19.43
N ASP A 498 -32.13 3.38 19.72
CA ASP A 498 -33.21 2.49 19.29
C ASP A 498 -33.51 2.60 17.78
N ARG A 499 -33.01 3.64 17.12
CA ARG A 499 -33.23 3.88 15.69
C ARG A 499 -32.09 3.39 14.81
N GLY A 500 -30.96 3.06 15.42
CA GLY A 500 -29.80 2.58 14.69
C GLY A 500 -28.51 2.61 15.49
N ARG A 501 -27.38 2.44 14.81
CA ARG A 501 -26.06 2.43 15.42
C ARG A 501 -25.43 3.81 15.36
N LEU A 502 -24.96 4.33 16.49
CA LEU A 502 -24.34 5.65 16.58
C LEU A 502 -22.82 5.57 16.34
N PHE A 503 -22.24 6.61 15.70
CA PHE A 503 -20.82 6.74 15.41
C PHE A 503 -20.08 7.65 16.38
N LEU A 504 -20.81 8.35 17.25
CA LEU A 504 -20.26 9.28 18.23
C LEU A 504 -20.98 9.21 19.55
N GLY A 505 -20.26 9.57 20.60
CA GLY A 505 -20.79 9.66 21.96
C GLY A 505 -21.27 11.06 22.38
N PRO A 506 -21.66 11.24 23.65
CA PRO A 506 -22.03 12.55 24.17
C PRO A 506 -20.84 13.49 24.26
N GLY A 507 -21.09 14.80 24.20
CA GLY A 507 -20.06 15.83 24.27
C GLY A 507 -19.36 16.16 22.96
N ASN A 508 -19.69 15.49 21.85
CA ASN A 508 -19.12 15.77 20.53
C ASN A 508 -19.84 16.94 19.88
N LYS A 509 -19.05 17.85 19.28
CA LYS A 509 -19.60 18.93 18.44
C LYS A 509 -19.96 18.36 17.08
N VAL A 510 -21.15 18.67 16.61
CA VAL A 510 -21.68 18.24 15.31
C VAL A 510 -22.31 19.45 14.60
N TYR A 511 -22.43 19.36 13.28
CA TYR A 511 -23.08 20.40 12.48
C TYR A 511 -24.25 19.84 11.66
N THR A 512 -25.09 20.71 11.16
CA THR A 512 -26.23 20.34 10.31
C THR A 512 -25.81 19.53 9.11
N GLY A 513 -26.43 18.37 8.88
CA GLY A 513 -26.10 17.46 7.77
C GLY A 513 -24.91 16.54 8.04
N GLN A 514 -24.25 16.62 9.20
CA GLN A 514 -23.27 15.63 9.63
C GLN A 514 -23.96 14.30 9.94
N ILE A 515 -23.39 13.20 9.45
CA ILE A 515 -23.87 11.85 9.73
C ILE A 515 -23.34 11.44 11.10
N ILE A 516 -24.26 11.09 12.00
CA ILE A 516 -23.98 10.73 13.38
C ILE A 516 -24.25 9.24 13.71
N GLY A 517 -24.82 8.51 12.75
CA GLY A 517 -25.14 7.10 12.91
C GLY A 517 -25.74 6.49 11.65
N GLU A 518 -25.86 5.16 11.65
CA GLU A 518 -26.57 4.37 10.65
C GLU A 518 -28.02 4.14 11.13
N ASN A 519 -28.99 4.37 10.25
CA ASN A 519 -30.39 4.08 10.54
C ASN A 519 -30.65 2.56 10.40
N ALA A 520 -31.46 1.99 11.27
CA ALA A 520 -31.93 0.61 11.15
C ALA A 520 -32.86 0.38 9.94
N ARG A 521 -33.34 1.47 9.31
CA ARG A 521 -34.19 1.45 8.11
C ARG A 521 -33.41 1.94 6.87
N ASN A 522 -33.93 1.65 5.71
CA ASN A 522 -33.33 2.03 4.42
C ASN A 522 -33.46 3.53 4.04
N GLN A 523 -34.06 4.36 4.90
CA GLN A 523 -34.25 5.78 4.65
C GLN A 523 -33.39 6.63 5.58
N ASP A 524 -32.86 7.74 5.06
CA ASP A 524 -32.18 8.74 5.87
C ASP A 524 -33.15 9.43 6.84
N MET A 525 -32.65 9.75 8.01
CA MET A 525 -33.45 10.41 9.05
C MET A 525 -32.68 11.58 9.64
N VAL A 526 -33.31 12.76 9.61
CA VAL A 526 -32.82 13.96 10.29
C VAL A 526 -33.22 13.88 11.77
N VAL A 527 -32.26 14.01 12.67
CA VAL A 527 -32.46 13.83 14.12
C VAL A 527 -31.84 14.99 14.90
N ASN A 528 -32.35 15.23 16.09
CA ASN A 528 -31.81 16.23 17.00
C ASN A 528 -30.95 15.56 18.10
N PRO A 529 -29.60 15.64 18.01
CA PRO A 529 -28.70 15.03 18.99
C PRO A 529 -28.48 15.86 20.26
N ALA A 530 -29.08 17.06 20.35
CA ALA A 530 -28.98 17.96 21.50
C ALA A 530 -30.29 18.07 22.32
N LYS A 531 -31.32 17.28 21.97
CA LYS A 531 -32.61 17.33 22.66
C LYS A 531 -32.48 16.93 24.14
N GLY A 532 -32.53 17.93 25.02
CA GLY A 532 -32.49 17.70 26.48
C GLY A 532 -33.76 17.06 27.04
N LYS A 533 -33.67 16.50 28.23
CA LYS A 533 -34.81 16.01 29.00
C LYS A 533 -35.68 17.24 29.37
N LYS A 534 -36.93 17.26 28.95
CA LYS A 534 -37.86 18.31 29.44
C LYS A 534 -38.09 18.05 30.93
N LEU A 535 -37.72 19.01 31.76
CA LEU A 535 -38.02 18.99 33.19
C LEU A 535 -39.55 19.11 33.37
N THR A 536 -40.22 18.00 33.51
CA THR A 536 -41.65 17.97 33.88
C THR A 536 -41.77 17.49 35.33
N ASN A 537 -42.27 18.40 36.19
CA ASN A 537 -42.71 18.23 37.56
C ASN A 537 -41.73 17.65 38.61
N MET A 538 -41.67 18.39 39.74
CA MET A 538 -40.83 18.13 40.92
C MET A 538 -41.04 16.76 41.63
N ARG A 539 -41.99 15.96 41.21
CA ARG A 539 -42.26 14.64 41.83
C ARG A 539 -41.50 13.46 41.25
N ALA A 540 -40.77 13.63 40.14
CA ALA A 540 -39.99 12.61 39.47
C ALA A 540 -38.45 12.73 39.68
N SER A 541 -38.01 13.61 40.59
CA SER A 541 -36.57 13.85 40.83
C SER A 541 -35.84 12.73 41.56
N GLY A 542 -36.53 11.65 41.94
CA GLY A 542 -35.97 10.51 42.69
C GLY A 542 -35.69 9.25 41.85
N SER A 543 -36.09 9.23 40.59
CA SER A 543 -35.80 8.10 39.68
C SER A 543 -35.03 8.63 38.44
N ASP A 544 -33.78 9.03 38.62
CA ASP A 544 -32.86 9.13 37.50
C ASP A 544 -32.55 7.69 37.06
N GLU A 545 -33.28 7.24 36.04
CA GLU A 545 -32.90 6.04 35.31
C GLU A 545 -31.49 6.30 34.74
N ASN A 546 -30.58 5.42 35.11
CA ASN A 546 -29.22 5.44 34.57
C ASN A 546 -29.28 5.37 33.03
N VAL A 547 -28.83 6.41 32.36
CA VAL A 547 -28.73 6.45 30.89
C VAL A 547 -27.58 5.54 30.47
N VAL A 548 -27.93 4.31 30.06
CA VAL A 548 -26.94 3.37 29.53
C VAL A 548 -26.86 3.56 28.02
N LEU A 549 -25.71 4.01 27.54
CA LEU A 549 -25.44 4.16 26.11
C LEU A 549 -24.67 2.97 25.59
N THR A 550 -25.10 2.45 24.44
CA THR A 550 -24.31 1.50 23.67
C THR A 550 -23.05 2.22 23.17
N PRO A 551 -21.85 1.61 23.30
CA PRO A 551 -20.62 2.22 22.78
C PRO A 551 -20.76 2.57 21.31
N PRO A 552 -20.33 3.79 20.88
CA PRO A 552 -20.40 4.19 19.49
C PRO A 552 -19.45 3.33 18.63
N VAL A 553 -19.85 3.08 17.39
CA VAL A 553 -19.00 2.41 16.40
C VAL A 553 -17.91 3.39 15.98
N GLN A 554 -16.66 3.04 16.27
CA GLN A 554 -15.50 3.80 15.79
C GLN A 554 -15.06 3.25 14.43
N MET A 555 -15.01 4.11 13.43
CA MET A 555 -14.59 3.76 12.08
C MET A 555 -13.22 4.37 11.78
N SER A 556 -12.36 3.58 11.16
CA SER A 556 -11.11 4.06 10.56
C SER A 556 -11.39 4.95 9.34
N LEU A 557 -10.37 5.59 8.79
CA LEU A 557 -10.50 6.36 7.54
C LEU A 557 -11.01 5.46 6.40
N GLU A 558 -10.46 4.26 6.28
CA GLU A 558 -10.84 3.27 5.28
C GLU A 558 -12.30 2.84 5.45
N ASP A 559 -12.73 2.57 6.68
CA ASP A 559 -14.13 2.22 6.97
C ASP A 559 -15.07 3.36 6.60
N CYS A 560 -14.69 4.61 6.88
CA CYS A 560 -15.48 5.79 6.52
C CYS A 560 -15.61 5.94 5.00
N ILE A 561 -14.51 5.78 4.26
CA ILE A 561 -14.48 5.87 2.79
C ILE A 561 -15.35 4.75 2.17
N ALA A 562 -15.26 3.55 2.71
CA ALA A 562 -16.03 2.40 2.27
C ALA A 562 -17.53 2.51 2.59
N TYR A 563 -17.87 3.16 3.70
CA TYR A 563 -19.23 3.27 4.22
C TYR A 563 -20.11 4.25 3.42
N ILE A 564 -19.55 5.37 2.94
CA ILE A 564 -20.32 6.44 2.32
C ILE A 564 -20.95 6.04 0.97
N ASN A 565 -22.11 6.62 0.67
CA ASN A 565 -22.76 6.57 -0.64
C ASN A 565 -22.37 7.79 -1.51
N ASP A 566 -22.84 7.83 -2.76
CA ASP A 566 -22.46 8.85 -3.75
C ASP A 566 -22.91 10.28 -3.37
N ASP A 567 -23.95 10.40 -2.54
CA ASP A 567 -24.47 11.67 -2.02
C ASP A 567 -23.82 12.11 -0.69
N GLU A 568 -22.78 11.40 -0.26
CA GLU A 568 -22.09 11.61 1.00
C GLU A 568 -20.60 11.92 0.78
N LEU A 569 -19.96 12.48 1.79
CA LEU A 569 -18.56 12.85 1.80
C LEU A 569 -17.92 12.45 3.13
N VAL A 570 -16.63 12.12 3.08
CA VAL A 570 -15.78 12.04 4.28
C VAL A 570 -15.03 13.36 4.41
N GLU A 571 -15.24 14.07 5.50
CA GLU A 571 -14.46 15.22 5.92
C GLU A 571 -13.26 14.72 6.73
N VAL A 572 -12.08 15.03 6.26
CA VAL A 572 -10.80 14.62 6.88
C VAL A 572 -10.06 15.84 7.36
N THR A 573 -9.73 15.86 8.65
CA THR A 573 -8.95 16.91 9.30
C THR A 573 -7.83 16.27 10.13
N PRO A 574 -6.82 17.03 10.58
CA PRO A 574 -5.76 16.50 11.43
C PRO A 574 -6.25 15.78 12.69
N LEU A 575 -7.35 16.25 13.28
CA LEU A 575 -7.86 15.74 14.56
C LEU A 575 -9.10 14.85 14.41
N SER A 576 -9.87 14.98 13.31
CA SER A 576 -11.18 14.36 13.18
C SER A 576 -11.42 13.77 11.80
N ILE A 577 -12.22 12.71 11.75
CA ILE A 577 -12.82 12.17 10.54
C ILE A 577 -14.32 12.21 10.75
N ARG A 578 -15.05 12.92 9.87
CA ARG A 578 -16.49 13.09 9.96
C ARG A 578 -17.17 12.67 8.66
N LEU A 579 -18.29 12.01 8.78
CA LEU A 579 -19.17 11.70 7.65
C LEU A 579 -20.22 12.80 7.50
N ARG A 580 -20.54 13.19 6.27
CA ARG A 580 -21.56 14.21 6.03
C ARG A 580 -22.32 13.98 4.73
N LYS A 581 -23.51 14.54 4.64
CA LYS A 581 -24.19 14.69 3.35
C LYS A 581 -23.49 15.75 2.51
N ARG A 582 -23.48 15.55 1.18
CA ARG A 582 -22.94 16.53 0.23
C ARG A 582 -23.71 17.85 0.32
N LYS A 583 -25.05 17.78 0.45
CA LYS A 583 -25.91 18.93 0.72
C LYS A 583 -26.24 18.98 2.21
N LEU A 584 -25.83 20.05 2.89
CA LEU A 584 -26.03 20.22 4.34
C LEU A 584 -27.42 20.72 4.74
N THR A 585 -28.38 20.84 3.84
CA THR A 585 -29.72 21.32 4.15
C THR A 585 -30.50 20.27 4.95
N ALA A 586 -30.95 20.65 6.14
CA ALA A 586 -32.01 19.94 6.83
C ALA A 586 -33.33 20.16 6.05
N LYS A 587 -33.71 19.20 5.23
CA LYS A 587 -35.09 19.13 4.70
C LYS A 587 -35.67 17.78 5.05
#